data_e7666764689f7bc180e08d33bbfd8dd8
#
_entry.id   e7666764689f7bc180e08d33bbfd8dd8
#
_cell.length_a   1.000
_cell.length_b   1.000
_cell.length_c   1.000
_cell.angle_alpha   90.00
_cell.angle_beta   90.00
_cell.angle_gamma   90.00
#
_symmetry.space_group_name_H-M   'P 1'
#
loop_
_entity.id
_entity.type
_entity.pdbx_description
1 polymer ?
#
loop_
_entity_poly.entity_id
_entity_poly.type
_entity_poly.pdbx_seq_one_letter_code
_entity_poly.pdbx_strand_id
1 'polypeptide(L)'
;METLELARIQFASTTIFHYFFVPLSIGLAFIIALMQTLYVVKGQEIYKKMTKFWTQIFLVNFAVGVVTGILQEFQFGMNWSTYSRFVGDVFGPSLAIEGLLAFFIESTFLGLWVFGEDKLPKRVHLLCIWLLSIGTMLSAFWILTASAFMHAPVGYEMAADGRAQMNDFWAIIQNPQLWVQFPHTITAAIATGAFFIAGVSAWKISKGQETAVFKKSFRVSIVVGTITTAFVLFFGHAQAQNLIKSHPMKMAAAEALWNTSEDPAPFTVFAKIDTEKKENSFEIQIPYMLSLLSYDKFSGQVEGMNQIQKQYEEKYGPGDYIPPVHTMFWSFRAMVMSGTFMLLLGMYGWFLSRKDRLTENPWYLKIMVYAIALPFIGNTVGWIMTEMGRQPWVVFGVMKTEDAVSPNVSFGEVLFSLVSFTSLYLIVGGITVYLFVRIIKGHANKKTKKDYQSHDPFDKEEEYVIS
;
A
#
# COMPACT_ATOMS: atom_id res chain seq x y z
N MET A 1 -2.65 -25.96 -16.03
CA MET A 1 -2.85 -24.55 -15.59
C MET A 1 -3.51 -23.85 -16.77
N GLU A 2 -4.64 -23.22 -16.54
CA GLU A 2 -5.39 -22.54 -17.59
C GLU A 2 -4.83 -21.12 -17.83
N THR A 3 -5.10 -20.54 -19.00
CA THR A 3 -4.67 -19.17 -19.35
C THR A 3 -5.13 -18.13 -18.30
N LEU A 4 -6.35 -18.29 -17.79
CA LEU A 4 -6.91 -17.46 -16.72
C LEU A 4 -6.04 -17.48 -15.45
N GLU A 5 -5.60 -18.65 -15.00
CA GLU A 5 -4.77 -18.76 -13.78
C GLU A 5 -3.43 -18.05 -13.95
N LEU A 6 -2.78 -18.21 -15.12
CA LEU A 6 -1.54 -17.50 -15.42
C LEU A 6 -1.74 -15.99 -15.46
N ALA A 7 -2.81 -15.50 -16.09
CA ALA A 7 -3.14 -14.07 -16.14
C ALA A 7 -3.37 -13.51 -14.72
N ARG A 8 -4.04 -14.26 -13.84
CA ARG A 8 -4.24 -13.88 -12.43
C ARG A 8 -2.92 -13.82 -11.66
N ILE A 9 -2.05 -14.83 -11.82
CA ILE A 9 -0.73 -14.85 -11.18
C ILE A 9 0.12 -13.68 -11.67
N GLN A 10 0.11 -13.38 -12.96
CA GLN A 10 0.84 -12.26 -13.53
C GLN A 10 0.35 -10.91 -12.98
N PHE A 11 -0.95 -10.69 -12.96
CA PHE A 11 -1.52 -9.45 -12.40
C PHE A 11 -1.20 -9.32 -10.91
N ALA A 12 -1.37 -10.39 -10.12
CA ALA A 12 -1.08 -10.38 -8.69
C ALA A 12 0.40 -10.12 -8.40
N SER A 13 1.33 -10.77 -9.12
CA SER A 13 2.77 -10.57 -8.94
C SER A 13 3.21 -9.15 -9.30
N THR A 14 2.68 -8.58 -10.39
CA THR A 14 2.93 -7.20 -10.82
C THR A 14 2.42 -6.21 -9.79
N THR A 15 1.17 -6.38 -9.34
CA THR A 15 0.55 -5.50 -8.35
C THR A 15 1.28 -5.54 -7.00
N ILE A 16 1.60 -6.74 -6.50
CA ILE A 16 2.34 -6.90 -5.25
C ILE A 16 3.71 -6.24 -5.36
N PHE A 17 4.44 -6.45 -6.46
CA PHE A 17 5.75 -5.84 -6.64
C PHE A 17 5.69 -4.31 -6.67
N HIS A 18 4.76 -3.73 -7.44
CA HIS A 18 4.54 -2.29 -7.47
C HIS A 18 4.16 -1.75 -6.07
N TYR A 19 3.33 -2.47 -5.36
CA TYR A 19 2.84 -2.06 -4.03
C TYR A 19 3.91 -2.08 -2.93
N PHE A 20 5.09 -2.65 -3.14
CA PHE A 20 6.22 -2.43 -2.24
C PHE A 20 6.71 -0.98 -2.24
N PHE A 21 6.64 -0.30 -3.39
CA PHE A 21 7.17 1.05 -3.56
C PHE A 21 6.16 2.15 -3.23
N VAL A 22 4.88 1.95 -3.50
CA VAL A 22 3.83 2.96 -3.33
C VAL A 22 3.66 3.40 -1.87
N PRO A 23 3.40 2.51 -0.89
CA PRO A 23 3.26 2.91 0.51
C PRO A 23 4.54 3.53 1.06
N LEU A 24 5.70 3.02 0.65
CA LEU A 24 6.97 3.57 1.07
C LEU A 24 7.20 4.99 0.51
N SER A 25 6.82 5.27 -0.75
CA SER A 25 6.87 6.63 -1.33
C SER A 25 5.99 7.60 -0.57
N ILE A 26 4.73 7.27 -0.34
CA ILE A 26 3.77 8.11 0.40
C ILE A 26 4.30 8.39 1.82
N GLY A 27 4.72 7.34 2.52
CA GLY A 27 5.20 7.46 3.90
C GLY A 27 6.50 8.25 4.02
N LEU A 28 7.46 8.03 3.12
CA LEU A 28 8.71 8.78 3.09
C LEU A 28 8.48 10.26 2.76
N ALA A 29 7.69 10.57 1.73
CA ALA A 29 7.38 11.95 1.36
C ALA A 29 6.77 12.72 2.54
N PHE A 30 5.80 12.13 3.23
CA PHE A 30 5.16 12.73 4.40
C PHE A 30 6.15 12.97 5.55
N ILE A 31 6.96 11.98 5.91
CA ILE A 31 7.87 12.09 7.05
C ILE A 31 9.04 13.03 6.73
N ILE A 32 9.52 13.05 5.49
CA ILE A 32 10.54 14.00 5.03
C ILE A 32 9.97 15.43 5.09
N ALA A 33 8.71 15.65 4.69
CA ALA A 33 8.05 16.94 4.83
C ALA A 33 7.97 17.38 6.30
N LEU A 34 7.66 16.47 7.23
CA LEU A 34 7.71 16.76 8.66
C LEU A 34 9.13 17.11 9.14
N MET A 35 10.15 16.36 8.71
CA MET A 35 11.54 16.64 9.08
C MET A 35 11.99 18.01 8.55
N GLN A 36 11.63 18.35 7.32
CA GLN A 36 11.93 19.65 6.74
C GLN A 36 11.15 20.78 7.43
N THR A 37 9.92 20.53 7.86
CA THR A 37 9.16 21.47 8.70
C THR A 37 9.88 21.75 10.01
N LEU A 38 10.39 20.71 10.68
CA LEU A 38 11.19 20.86 11.90
C LEU A 38 12.48 21.64 11.65
N TYR A 39 13.12 21.48 10.49
CA TYR A 39 14.27 22.30 10.09
C TYR A 39 13.89 23.77 9.94
N VAL A 40 12.83 24.07 9.22
CA VAL A 40 12.41 25.47 8.97
C VAL A 40 11.98 26.18 10.26
N VAL A 41 11.26 25.46 11.15
CA VAL A 41 10.74 26.02 12.41
C VAL A 41 11.82 26.14 13.48
N LYS A 42 12.70 25.15 13.64
CA LYS A 42 13.69 25.10 14.73
C LYS A 42 15.07 25.63 14.32
N GLY A 43 15.36 25.77 13.03
CA GLY A 43 16.65 26.23 12.52
C GLY A 43 17.83 25.29 12.77
N GLN A 44 17.61 24.06 13.25
CA GLN A 44 18.69 23.13 13.62
C GLN A 44 19.16 22.34 12.40
N GLU A 45 20.45 22.40 12.07
CA GLU A 45 21.08 21.72 10.95
C GLU A 45 20.94 20.17 10.97
N ILE A 46 20.70 19.60 12.14
CA ILE A 46 20.49 18.16 12.26
C ILE A 46 19.24 17.70 11.47
N TYR A 47 18.17 18.49 11.43
CA TYR A 47 16.99 18.18 10.65
C TYR A 47 17.25 18.30 9.15
N LYS A 48 18.10 19.24 8.72
CA LYS A 48 18.54 19.34 7.31
C LYS A 48 19.31 18.08 6.90
N LYS A 49 20.21 17.58 7.75
CA LYS A 49 20.94 16.33 7.50
C LYS A 49 20.01 15.13 7.40
N MET A 50 19.00 15.04 8.29
CA MET A 50 17.96 14.02 8.22
C MET A 50 17.23 14.06 6.88
N THR A 51 16.70 15.23 6.49
CA THR A 51 15.99 15.42 5.22
C THR A 51 16.85 14.97 4.04
N LYS A 52 18.11 15.43 3.95
CA LYS A 52 19.04 15.05 2.86
C LYS A 52 19.28 13.55 2.76
N PHE A 53 19.45 12.87 3.89
CA PHE A 53 19.67 11.43 3.90
C PHE A 53 18.44 10.66 3.40
N TRP A 54 17.26 10.96 3.93
CA TRP A 54 16.03 10.27 3.56
C TRP A 54 15.57 10.60 2.15
N THR A 55 15.87 11.79 1.65
CA THR A 55 15.63 12.18 0.25
C THR A 55 16.30 11.21 -0.73
N GLN A 56 17.53 10.80 -0.49
CA GLN A 56 18.24 9.88 -1.40
C GLN A 56 17.52 8.54 -1.53
N ILE A 57 17.01 8.00 -0.43
CA ILE A 57 16.23 6.76 -0.43
C ILE A 57 14.88 6.98 -1.11
N PHE A 58 14.20 8.10 -0.79
CA PHE A 58 12.93 8.45 -1.41
C PHE A 58 13.04 8.55 -2.94
N LEU A 59 14.06 9.22 -3.46
CA LEU A 59 14.23 9.38 -4.90
C LEU A 59 14.41 8.05 -5.63
N VAL A 60 15.21 7.14 -5.07
CA VAL A 60 15.36 5.80 -5.64
C VAL A 60 14.03 5.04 -5.60
N ASN A 61 13.33 5.08 -4.46
CA ASN A 61 12.04 4.40 -4.30
C ASN A 61 10.99 4.95 -5.25
N PHE A 62 10.90 6.27 -5.35
CA PHE A 62 9.93 6.96 -6.20
C PHE A 62 10.16 6.65 -7.68
N ALA A 63 11.41 6.71 -8.16
CA ALA A 63 11.74 6.38 -9.55
C ALA A 63 11.34 4.95 -9.92
N VAL A 64 11.60 3.99 -9.05
CA VAL A 64 11.19 2.60 -9.26
C VAL A 64 9.68 2.44 -9.17
N GLY A 65 9.03 3.15 -8.25
CA GLY A 65 7.56 3.20 -8.13
C GLY A 65 6.90 3.65 -9.43
N VAL A 66 7.39 4.72 -10.06
CA VAL A 66 6.88 5.22 -11.35
C VAL A 66 7.04 4.18 -12.46
N VAL A 67 8.22 3.59 -12.61
CA VAL A 67 8.46 2.57 -13.64
C VAL A 67 7.55 1.36 -13.48
N THR A 68 7.41 0.87 -12.25
CA THR A 68 6.56 -0.29 -11.97
C THR A 68 5.07 0.02 -12.08
N GLY A 69 4.66 1.27 -11.85
CA GLY A 69 3.29 1.75 -12.07
C GLY A 69 2.91 1.72 -13.55
N ILE A 70 3.78 2.23 -14.42
CA ILE A 70 3.56 2.17 -15.88
C ILE A 70 3.42 0.71 -16.34
N LEU A 71 4.26 -0.20 -15.83
CA LEU A 71 4.16 -1.62 -16.14
C LEU A 71 2.86 -2.25 -15.64
N GLN A 72 2.31 -1.76 -14.52
CA GLN A 72 1.01 -2.18 -14.01
C GLN A 72 -0.13 -1.81 -14.95
N GLU A 73 -0.11 -0.60 -15.51
CA GLU A 73 -1.14 -0.16 -16.46
C GLU A 73 -1.16 -1.00 -17.73
N PHE A 74 0.00 -1.41 -18.25
CA PHE A 74 0.06 -2.30 -19.41
C PHE A 74 -0.67 -3.64 -19.21
N GLN A 75 -0.78 -4.14 -17.97
CA GLN A 75 -1.49 -5.39 -17.68
C GLN A 75 -2.96 -5.33 -18.12
N PHE A 76 -3.60 -4.19 -18.00
CA PHE A 76 -5.00 -4.00 -18.38
C PHE A 76 -5.23 -4.20 -19.89
N GLY A 77 -4.32 -3.69 -20.73
CA GLY A 77 -4.40 -3.85 -22.18
C GLY A 77 -3.93 -5.21 -22.68
N MET A 78 -3.08 -5.90 -21.95
CA MET A 78 -2.51 -7.20 -22.34
C MET A 78 -3.48 -8.35 -22.04
N ASN A 79 -3.57 -8.74 -20.77
CA ASN A 79 -4.28 -9.95 -20.36
C ASN A 79 -5.73 -9.70 -19.95
N TRP A 80 -6.12 -8.44 -19.74
CA TRP A 80 -7.40 -8.03 -19.16
C TRP A 80 -8.18 -7.05 -20.07
N SER A 81 -8.05 -7.19 -21.39
CA SER A 81 -8.65 -6.24 -22.35
C SER A 81 -10.18 -6.22 -22.29
N THR A 82 -10.83 -7.36 -22.03
CA THR A 82 -12.29 -7.41 -21.88
C THR A 82 -12.74 -6.61 -20.66
N TYR A 83 -12.05 -6.77 -19.54
CA TYR A 83 -12.28 -5.95 -18.35
C TYR A 83 -12.04 -4.46 -18.61
N SER A 84 -10.90 -4.12 -19.22
CA SER A 84 -10.57 -2.71 -19.53
C SER A 84 -11.60 -2.06 -20.43
N ARG A 85 -12.12 -2.80 -21.42
CA ARG A 85 -13.20 -2.34 -22.27
C ARG A 85 -14.51 -2.15 -21.51
N PHE A 86 -14.81 -3.07 -20.59
CA PHE A 86 -16.02 -3.02 -19.78
C PHE A 86 -16.07 -1.80 -18.87
N VAL A 87 -14.97 -1.49 -18.14
CA VAL A 87 -14.91 -0.38 -17.16
C VAL A 87 -14.34 0.92 -17.74
N GLY A 88 -13.97 0.97 -19.02
CA GLY A 88 -13.20 2.08 -19.59
C GLY A 88 -13.84 3.46 -19.41
N ASP A 89 -15.17 3.56 -19.54
CA ASP A 89 -15.90 4.82 -19.39
C ASP A 89 -16.00 5.27 -17.92
N VAL A 90 -15.84 4.36 -16.95
CA VAL A 90 -15.83 4.66 -15.52
C VAL A 90 -14.42 4.93 -15.00
N PHE A 91 -13.45 4.12 -15.41
CA PHE A 91 -12.06 4.23 -14.97
C PHE A 91 -11.28 5.32 -15.69
N GLY A 92 -11.58 5.55 -16.97
CA GLY A 92 -10.87 6.53 -17.78
C GLY A 92 -10.78 7.91 -17.16
N PRO A 93 -11.89 8.51 -16.71
CA PRO A 93 -11.86 9.79 -16.01
C PRO A 93 -11.02 9.78 -14.74
N SER A 94 -11.12 8.75 -13.89
CA SER A 94 -10.34 8.64 -12.65
C SER A 94 -8.84 8.55 -12.92
N LEU A 95 -8.42 7.69 -13.86
CA LEU A 95 -7.02 7.53 -14.26
C LEU A 95 -6.49 8.77 -14.98
N ALA A 96 -7.32 9.43 -15.81
CA ALA A 96 -6.94 10.68 -16.48
C ALA A 96 -6.69 11.81 -15.45
N ILE A 97 -7.53 11.93 -14.42
CA ILE A 97 -7.33 12.93 -13.36
C ILE A 97 -6.10 12.56 -12.52
N GLU A 98 -5.86 11.27 -12.24
CA GLU A 98 -4.63 10.83 -11.59
C GLU A 98 -3.39 11.28 -12.37
N GLY A 99 -3.32 10.97 -13.66
CA GLY A 99 -2.20 11.33 -14.52
C GLY A 99 -2.03 12.85 -14.68
N LEU A 100 -3.12 13.58 -14.96
CA LEU A 100 -3.07 15.00 -15.23
C LEU A 100 -2.90 15.86 -13.97
N LEU A 101 -3.50 15.49 -12.86
CA LEU A 101 -3.47 16.28 -11.64
C LEU A 101 -2.43 15.76 -10.66
N ALA A 102 -2.58 14.51 -10.20
CA ALA A 102 -1.73 13.99 -9.13
C ALA A 102 -0.28 13.81 -9.60
N PHE A 103 -0.05 13.08 -10.69
CA PHE A 103 1.30 12.85 -11.20
C PHE A 103 1.99 14.12 -11.72
N PHE A 104 1.23 15.07 -12.28
CA PHE A 104 1.78 16.38 -12.66
C PHE A 104 2.23 17.18 -11.43
N ILE A 105 1.45 17.19 -10.35
CA ILE A 105 1.85 17.79 -9.07
C ILE A 105 3.10 17.09 -8.53
N GLU A 106 3.11 15.76 -8.49
CA GLU A 106 4.24 14.99 -8.01
C GLU A 106 5.53 15.30 -8.78
N SER A 107 5.52 15.19 -10.09
CA SER A 107 6.71 15.39 -10.94
C SER A 107 7.20 16.85 -10.90
N THR A 108 6.29 17.82 -10.95
CA THR A 108 6.64 19.25 -10.92
C THR A 108 7.26 19.63 -9.58
N PHE A 109 6.61 19.29 -8.47
CA PHE A 109 7.11 19.67 -7.15
C PHE A 109 8.29 18.83 -6.69
N LEU A 110 8.44 17.60 -7.18
CA LEU A 110 9.67 16.82 -7.01
C LEU A 110 10.85 17.54 -7.67
N GLY A 111 10.71 17.97 -8.93
CA GLY A 111 11.74 18.71 -9.63
C GLY A 111 12.12 20.02 -8.93
N LEU A 112 11.12 20.83 -8.58
CA LEU A 112 11.32 22.08 -7.84
C LEU A 112 11.97 21.85 -6.47
N TRP A 113 11.61 20.79 -5.77
CA TRP A 113 12.17 20.48 -4.47
C TRP A 113 13.60 20.00 -4.55
N VAL A 114 13.91 19.09 -5.48
CA VAL A 114 15.27 18.53 -5.63
C VAL A 114 16.27 19.58 -6.15
N PHE A 115 15.89 20.34 -7.17
CA PHE A 115 16.81 21.30 -7.82
C PHE A 115 16.73 22.71 -7.24
N GLY A 116 15.77 22.96 -6.33
CA GLY A 116 15.51 24.25 -5.72
C GLY A 116 16.11 24.46 -4.32
N GLU A 117 16.87 23.50 -3.77
CA GLU A 117 17.35 23.54 -2.36
C GLU A 117 18.09 24.84 -2.03
N ASP A 118 18.99 25.28 -2.90
CA ASP A 118 19.81 26.48 -2.70
C ASP A 118 19.28 27.71 -3.46
N LYS A 119 18.22 27.56 -4.27
CA LYS A 119 17.65 28.61 -5.13
C LYS A 119 16.33 29.17 -4.59
N LEU A 120 15.55 28.35 -3.89
CA LEU A 120 14.25 28.75 -3.38
C LEU A 120 14.32 29.25 -1.92
N PRO A 121 13.49 30.23 -1.54
CA PRO A 121 13.30 30.57 -0.13
C PRO A 121 12.89 29.34 0.69
N LYS A 122 13.39 29.18 1.91
CA LYS A 122 13.16 28.01 2.77
C LYS A 122 11.68 27.62 2.91
N ARG A 123 10.76 28.61 2.96
CA ARG A 123 9.33 28.36 3.07
C ARG A 123 8.72 27.82 1.76
N VAL A 124 9.18 28.34 0.62
CA VAL A 124 8.74 27.86 -0.70
C VAL A 124 9.26 26.44 -0.95
N HIS A 125 10.52 26.17 -0.62
CA HIS A 125 11.11 24.84 -0.69
C HIS A 125 10.37 23.83 0.20
N LEU A 126 9.94 24.25 1.41
CA LEU A 126 9.09 23.44 2.28
C LEU A 126 7.71 23.17 1.67
N LEU A 127 7.11 24.18 1.01
CA LEU A 127 5.83 24.03 0.34
C LEU A 127 5.91 22.98 -0.79
N CYS A 128 7.02 22.92 -1.53
CA CYS A 128 7.22 21.94 -2.61
C CYS A 128 7.14 20.50 -2.09
N ILE A 129 7.80 20.15 -0.99
CA ILE A 129 7.73 18.78 -0.44
C ILE A 129 6.35 18.46 0.14
N TRP A 130 5.63 19.43 0.71
CA TRP A 130 4.25 19.20 1.15
C TRP A 130 3.30 18.98 -0.04
N LEU A 131 3.44 19.73 -1.12
CA LEU A 131 2.66 19.55 -2.33
C LEU A 131 2.99 18.19 -3.00
N LEU A 132 4.25 17.80 -3.03
CA LEU A 132 4.65 16.46 -3.46
C LEU A 132 3.98 15.37 -2.60
N SER A 133 4.02 15.50 -1.27
CA SER A 133 3.40 14.54 -0.36
C SER A 133 1.87 14.47 -0.53
N ILE A 134 1.22 15.60 -0.77
CA ILE A 134 -0.22 15.65 -1.08
C ILE A 134 -0.49 15.00 -2.45
N GLY A 135 0.36 15.25 -3.45
CA GLY A 135 0.27 14.63 -4.77
C GLY A 135 0.27 13.10 -4.69
N THR A 136 1.22 12.51 -3.93
CA THR A 136 1.26 11.05 -3.74
C THR A 136 0.00 10.49 -3.07
N MET A 137 -0.63 11.24 -2.16
CA MET A 137 -1.89 10.85 -1.52
C MET A 137 -3.07 11.00 -2.49
N LEU A 138 -3.07 12.03 -3.34
CA LEU A 138 -4.10 12.23 -4.37
C LEU A 138 -4.03 11.14 -5.44
N SER A 139 -2.84 10.70 -5.86
CA SER A 139 -2.69 9.54 -6.74
C SER A 139 -3.34 8.31 -6.13
N ALA A 140 -3.04 8.01 -4.86
CA ALA A 140 -3.68 6.91 -4.14
C ALA A 140 -5.21 7.08 -4.05
N PHE A 141 -5.73 8.29 -3.91
CA PHE A 141 -7.18 8.53 -3.89
C PHE A 141 -7.85 8.12 -5.20
N TRP A 142 -7.28 8.49 -6.34
CA TRP A 142 -7.88 8.20 -7.64
C TRP A 142 -7.82 6.73 -8.00
N ILE A 143 -6.71 6.04 -7.74
CA ILE A 143 -6.65 4.59 -7.98
C ILE A 143 -7.55 3.81 -7.02
N LEU A 144 -7.71 4.27 -5.77
CA LEU A 144 -8.66 3.68 -4.83
C LEU A 144 -10.12 3.96 -5.19
N THR A 145 -10.41 5.04 -5.90
CA THR A 145 -11.74 5.29 -6.47
C THR A 145 -12.10 4.20 -7.49
N ALA A 146 -11.17 3.83 -8.36
CA ALA A 146 -11.35 2.72 -9.28
C ALA A 146 -11.51 1.38 -8.54
N SER A 147 -10.67 1.11 -7.52
CA SER A 147 -10.80 -0.09 -6.70
C SER A 147 -12.14 -0.14 -5.94
N ALA A 148 -12.61 0.98 -5.40
CA ALA A 148 -13.89 1.05 -4.71
C ALA A 148 -15.08 0.72 -5.64
N PHE A 149 -15.02 1.16 -6.90
CA PHE A 149 -16.01 0.76 -7.91
C PHE A 149 -16.01 -0.74 -8.17
N MET A 150 -14.85 -1.40 -8.22
CA MET A 150 -14.78 -2.86 -8.39
C MET A 150 -15.46 -3.61 -7.24
N HIS A 151 -15.41 -3.05 -6.03
CA HIS A 151 -16.04 -3.65 -4.85
C HIS A 151 -17.52 -3.29 -4.70
N ALA A 152 -17.87 -2.04 -4.94
CA ALA A 152 -19.23 -1.52 -4.81
C ALA A 152 -19.54 -0.64 -6.02
N PRO A 153 -19.96 -1.21 -7.14
CA PRO A 153 -20.21 -0.46 -8.37
C PRO A 153 -21.42 0.47 -8.21
N VAL A 154 -21.17 1.77 -8.34
CA VAL A 154 -22.17 2.86 -8.25
C VAL A 154 -21.88 3.92 -9.33
N GLY A 155 -22.87 4.74 -9.67
CA GLY A 155 -22.70 5.85 -10.62
C GLY A 155 -22.49 5.40 -12.07
N TYR A 156 -23.04 4.25 -12.45
CA TYR A 156 -22.95 3.71 -13.81
C TYR A 156 -24.30 3.18 -14.28
N GLU A 157 -24.41 3.03 -15.58
CA GLU A 157 -25.49 2.29 -16.23
C GLU A 157 -24.91 1.32 -17.27
N MET A 158 -25.68 0.28 -17.60
CA MET A 158 -25.28 -0.66 -18.64
C MET A 158 -25.65 -0.10 -20.00
N ALA A 159 -24.64 0.20 -20.82
CA ALA A 159 -24.83 0.63 -22.20
C ALA A 159 -25.37 -0.52 -23.07
N ALA A 160 -25.96 -0.19 -24.23
CA ALA A 160 -26.53 -1.17 -25.16
C ALA A 160 -25.49 -2.18 -25.69
N ASP A 161 -24.21 -1.84 -25.69
CA ASP A 161 -23.08 -2.69 -26.07
C ASP A 161 -22.51 -3.53 -24.91
N GLY A 162 -23.16 -3.51 -23.75
CA GLY A 162 -22.79 -4.30 -22.58
C GLY A 162 -21.64 -3.72 -21.75
N ARG A 163 -21.23 -2.46 -21.97
CA ARG A 163 -20.20 -1.77 -21.17
C ARG A 163 -20.83 -1.01 -20.00
N ALA A 164 -20.06 -0.83 -18.94
CA ALA A 164 -20.42 0.06 -17.86
C ALA A 164 -20.12 1.51 -18.28
N GLN A 165 -21.16 2.31 -18.46
CA GLN A 165 -21.05 3.72 -18.81
C GLN A 165 -21.27 4.57 -17.57
N MET A 166 -20.41 5.56 -17.33
CA MET A 166 -20.54 6.47 -16.19
C MET A 166 -21.74 7.40 -16.40
N ASN A 167 -22.68 7.39 -15.46
CA ASN A 167 -23.81 8.31 -15.45
C ASN A 167 -23.77 9.33 -14.30
N ASP A 168 -23.05 9.06 -13.23
CA ASP A 168 -22.88 9.99 -12.10
C ASP A 168 -21.46 9.91 -11.52
N PHE A 169 -20.63 10.88 -11.88
CA PHE A 169 -19.26 11.01 -11.37
C PHE A 169 -19.20 11.24 -9.86
N TRP A 170 -20.15 11.99 -9.31
CA TRP A 170 -20.16 12.28 -7.89
C TRP A 170 -20.53 11.06 -7.03
N ALA A 171 -21.41 10.20 -7.53
CA ALA A 171 -21.72 8.94 -6.89
C ALA A 171 -20.48 8.04 -6.78
N ILE A 172 -19.61 8.04 -7.80
CA ILE A 172 -18.35 7.28 -7.78
C ILE A 172 -17.41 7.82 -6.69
N ILE A 173 -17.24 9.14 -6.58
CA ILE A 173 -16.38 9.76 -5.56
C ILE A 173 -16.99 9.62 -4.15
N GLN A 174 -18.30 9.63 -4.02
CA GLN A 174 -19.01 9.47 -2.75
C GLN A 174 -19.21 7.99 -2.36
N ASN A 175 -18.62 7.06 -3.10
CA ASN A 175 -18.71 5.63 -2.82
C ASN A 175 -18.30 5.33 -1.36
N PRO A 176 -19.18 4.76 -0.52
CA PRO A 176 -18.85 4.47 0.88
C PRO A 176 -17.61 3.58 1.05
N GLN A 177 -17.37 2.67 0.09
CA GLN A 177 -16.19 1.81 0.09
C GLN A 177 -14.88 2.62 -0.01
N LEU A 178 -14.86 3.67 -0.84
CA LEU A 178 -13.70 4.56 -0.97
C LEU A 178 -13.36 5.23 0.36
N TRP A 179 -14.36 5.74 1.07
CA TRP A 179 -14.16 6.52 2.29
C TRP A 179 -13.76 5.70 3.52
N VAL A 180 -13.94 4.40 3.51
CA VAL A 180 -13.37 3.51 4.54
C VAL A 180 -12.00 2.95 4.11
N GLN A 181 -11.78 2.75 2.81
CA GLN A 181 -10.55 2.17 2.26
C GLN A 181 -9.41 3.19 2.19
N PHE A 182 -9.67 4.42 1.73
CA PHE A 182 -8.66 5.46 1.54
C PHE A 182 -7.93 5.84 2.84
N PRO A 183 -8.60 6.20 3.95
CA PRO A 183 -7.88 6.55 5.18
C PRO A 183 -7.11 5.37 5.78
N HIS A 184 -7.63 4.14 5.66
CA HIS A 184 -6.91 2.95 6.07
C HIS A 184 -5.61 2.76 5.28
N THR A 185 -5.69 2.88 3.95
CA THR A 185 -4.54 2.72 3.05
C THR A 185 -3.49 3.82 3.26
N ILE A 186 -3.90 5.09 3.40
CA ILE A 186 -2.97 6.21 3.61
C ILE A 186 -2.26 6.10 4.96
N THR A 187 -2.99 5.78 6.02
CA THR A 187 -2.37 5.60 7.34
C THR A 187 -1.42 4.41 7.37
N ALA A 188 -1.73 3.32 6.67
CA ALA A 188 -0.84 2.18 6.49
C ALA A 188 0.42 2.54 5.67
N ALA A 189 0.29 3.37 4.64
CA ALA A 189 1.42 3.86 3.86
C ALA A 189 2.37 4.74 4.70
N ILE A 190 1.82 5.67 5.49
CA ILE A 190 2.62 6.50 6.39
C ILE A 190 3.30 5.64 7.47
N ALA A 191 2.60 4.64 8.03
CA ALA A 191 3.19 3.69 8.96
C ALA A 191 4.33 2.89 8.33
N THR A 192 4.21 2.51 7.04
CA THR A 192 5.27 1.83 6.28
C THR A 192 6.54 2.66 6.22
N GLY A 193 6.45 3.91 5.79
CA GLY A 193 7.59 4.84 5.78
C GLY A 193 8.18 5.06 7.17
N ALA A 194 7.33 5.16 8.19
CA ALA A 194 7.75 5.37 9.57
C ALA A 194 8.54 4.19 10.13
N PHE A 195 8.05 2.95 9.97
CA PHE A 195 8.76 1.75 10.42
C PHE A 195 10.03 1.49 9.62
N PHE A 196 10.03 1.80 8.32
CA PHE A 196 11.24 1.74 7.50
C PHE A 196 12.32 2.70 8.04
N ILE A 197 11.99 3.97 8.26
CA ILE A 197 12.91 4.97 8.82
C ILE A 197 13.38 4.55 10.22
N ALA A 198 12.46 4.07 11.08
CA ALA A 198 12.79 3.64 12.44
C ALA A 198 13.75 2.44 12.44
N GLY A 199 13.50 1.44 11.59
CA GLY A 199 14.32 0.24 11.48
C GLY A 199 15.73 0.53 10.95
N VAL A 200 15.85 1.32 9.88
CA VAL A 200 17.16 1.77 9.38
C VAL A 200 17.89 2.63 10.39
N SER A 201 17.18 3.53 11.08
CA SER A 201 17.76 4.34 12.16
C SER A 201 18.26 3.47 13.32
N ALA A 202 17.48 2.45 13.71
CA ALA A 202 17.88 1.48 14.75
C ALA A 202 19.16 0.72 14.35
N TRP A 203 19.28 0.32 13.08
CA TRP A 203 20.49 -0.30 12.56
C TRP A 203 21.70 0.64 12.65
N LYS A 204 21.57 1.90 12.24
CA LYS A 204 22.63 2.91 12.34
C LYS A 204 23.06 3.19 13.77
N ILE A 205 22.09 3.31 14.68
CA ILE A 205 22.34 3.49 16.12
C ILE A 205 23.11 2.29 16.68
N SER A 206 22.71 1.06 16.35
CA SER A 206 23.37 -0.16 16.81
C SER A 206 24.82 -0.29 16.32
N LYS A 207 25.15 0.36 15.21
CA LYS A 207 26.52 0.44 14.66
C LYS A 207 27.32 1.66 15.13
N GLY A 208 26.75 2.52 15.98
CA GLY A 208 27.38 3.74 16.45
C GLY A 208 27.58 4.81 15.38
N GLN A 209 26.91 4.71 14.22
CA GLN A 209 27.08 5.60 13.07
C GLN A 209 26.12 6.80 13.16
N GLU A 210 26.65 8.02 13.13
CA GLU A 210 25.88 9.28 13.16
C GLU A 210 24.72 9.27 14.15
N THR A 211 24.97 8.76 15.36
CA THR A 211 23.96 8.41 16.38
C THR A 211 23.02 9.58 16.69
N ALA A 212 23.52 10.81 16.70
CA ALA A 212 22.67 11.99 16.97
C ALA A 212 21.60 12.20 15.90
N VAL A 213 21.94 12.03 14.61
CA VAL A 213 21.00 12.17 13.48
C VAL A 213 19.98 11.04 13.52
N PHE A 214 20.43 9.79 13.69
CA PHE A 214 19.54 8.64 13.64
C PHE A 214 18.69 8.46 14.91
N LYS A 215 19.14 8.90 16.09
CA LYS A 215 18.27 9.01 17.28
C LYS A 215 17.09 9.97 17.03
N LYS A 216 17.33 11.12 16.38
CA LYS A 216 16.27 12.06 16.05
C LYS A 216 15.36 11.54 14.93
N SER A 217 15.93 10.91 13.88
CA SER A 217 15.15 10.24 12.82
C SER A 217 14.25 9.16 13.42
N PHE A 218 14.80 8.30 14.28
CA PHE A 218 14.04 7.28 14.98
C PHE A 218 12.90 7.89 15.79
N ARG A 219 13.18 8.93 16.57
CA ARG A 219 12.16 9.57 17.44
C ARG A 219 11.01 10.16 16.61
N VAL A 220 11.29 10.85 15.52
CA VAL A 220 10.24 11.42 14.65
C VAL A 220 9.41 10.30 14.04
N SER A 221 10.08 9.30 13.45
CA SER A 221 9.40 8.22 12.74
C SER A 221 8.63 7.30 13.68
N ILE A 222 9.16 6.94 14.85
CA ILE A 222 8.45 6.04 15.77
C ILE A 222 7.18 6.68 16.37
N VAL A 223 7.20 8.00 16.61
CA VAL A 223 6.00 8.73 17.05
C VAL A 223 4.95 8.72 15.95
N VAL A 224 5.34 9.10 14.71
CA VAL A 224 4.45 9.06 13.55
C VAL A 224 3.94 7.64 13.33
N GLY A 225 4.82 6.64 13.32
CA GLY A 225 4.48 5.24 13.11
C GLY A 225 3.49 4.69 14.15
N THR A 226 3.67 5.04 15.43
CA THR A 226 2.75 4.62 16.50
C THR A 226 1.36 5.22 16.31
N ILE A 227 1.28 6.52 16.03
CA ILE A 227 0.01 7.23 15.83
C ILE A 227 -0.70 6.69 14.59
N THR A 228 0.02 6.58 13.46
CA THR A 228 -0.58 6.10 12.22
C THR A 228 -0.99 4.62 12.29
N THR A 229 -0.25 3.77 13.00
CA THR A 229 -0.66 2.38 13.23
C THR A 229 -1.93 2.30 14.08
N ALA A 230 -2.08 3.16 15.08
CA ALA A 230 -3.34 3.25 15.83
C ALA A 230 -4.52 3.64 14.92
N PHE A 231 -4.31 4.58 13.98
CA PHE A 231 -5.31 4.93 12.99
C PHE A 231 -5.57 3.80 11.98
N VAL A 232 -4.54 3.02 11.57
CA VAL A 232 -4.72 1.81 10.74
C VAL A 232 -5.69 0.85 11.41
N LEU A 233 -5.53 0.58 12.71
CA LEU A 233 -6.43 -0.31 13.46
C LEU A 233 -7.84 0.28 13.56
N PHE A 234 -7.96 1.57 13.84
CA PHE A 234 -9.24 2.27 13.92
C PHE A 234 -10.01 2.23 12.57
N PHE A 235 -9.36 2.61 11.47
CA PHE A 235 -9.99 2.57 10.15
C PHE A 235 -10.20 1.13 9.65
N GLY A 236 -9.34 0.20 10.05
CA GLY A 236 -9.51 -1.23 9.78
C GLY A 236 -10.77 -1.79 10.44
N HIS A 237 -11.06 -1.38 11.67
CA HIS A 237 -12.30 -1.73 12.36
C HIS A 237 -13.54 -1.18 11.62
N ALA A 238 -13.52 0.11 11.24
CA ALA A 238 -14.60 0.70 10.46
C ALA A 238 -14.80 0.01 9.10
N GLN A 239 -13.70 -0.41 8.46
CA GLN A 239 -13.74 -1.17 7.20
C GLN A 239 -14.35 -2.57 7.41
N ALA A 240 -14.03 -3.26 8.50
CA ALA A 240 -14.63 -4.56 8.83
C ALA A 240 -16.14 -4.45 9.05
N GLN A 241 -16.60 -3.40 9.74
CA GLN A 241 -18.04 -3.14 9.92
C GLN A 241 -18.76 -2.83 8.59
N ASN A 242 -18.12 -2.09 7.70
CA ASN A 242 -18.66 -1.88 6.36
C ASN A 242 -18.72 -3.19 5.56
N LEU A 243 -17.72 -4.06 5.72
CA LEU A 243 -17.61 -5.34 5.02
C LEU A 243 -18.76 -6.30 5.35
N ILE A 244 -19.19 -6.36 6.60
CA ILE A 244 -20.31 -7.19 7.03
C ILE A 244 -21.61 -6.82 6.29
N LYS A 245 -21.81 -5.54 6.01
CA LYS A 245 -23.01 -5.04 5.32
C LYS A 245 -22.91 -5.16 3.81
N SER A 246 -21.73 -4.86 3.25
CA SER A 246 -21.54 -4.77 1.80
C SER A 246 -21.08 -6.08 1.15
N HIS A 247 -20.30 -6.90 1.88
CA HIS A 247 -19.68 -8.13 1.38
C HIS A 247 -19.70 -9.24 2.43
N PRO A 248 -20.88 -9.70 2.87
CA PRO A 248 -20.99 -10.68 3.95
C PRO A 248 -20.23 -11.97 3.67
N MET A 249 -20.19 -12.47 2.43
CA MET A 249 -19.43 -13.66 2.02
C MET A 249 -17.93 -13.50 2.31
N LYS A 250 -17.38 -12.32 2.02
CA LYS A 250 -15.96 -12.00 2.26
C LYS A 250 -15.65 -12.01 3.76
N MET A 251 -16.54 -11.46 4.58
CA MET A 251 -16.39 -11.48 6.03
C MET A 251 -16.49 -12.90 6.59
N ALA A 252 -17.49 -13.67 6.18
CA ALA A 252 -17.64 -15.06 6.59
C ALA A 252 -16.42 -15.92 6.23
N ALA A 253 -15.86 -15.74 5.03
CA ALA A 253 -14.65 -16.43 4.60
C ALA A 253 -13.40 -16.00 5.39
N ALA A 254 -13.27 -14.71 5.72
CA ALA A 254 -12.18 -14.22 6.56
C ALA A 254 -12.22 -14.77 7.98
N GLU A 255 -13.40 -15.14 8.48
CA GLU A 255 -13.62 -15.78 9.79
C GLU A 255 -13.68 -17.31 9.72
N ALA A 256 -13.59 -17.91 8.51
CA ALA A 256 -13.83 -19.33 8.25
C ALA A 256 -15.18 -19.81 8.83
N LEU A 257 -16.20 -18.96 8.75
CA LEU A 257 -17.51 -19.17 9.30
C LEU A 257 -18.40 -19.90 8.28
N TRP A 258 -18.49 -21.23 8.36
CA TRP A 258 -19.26 -22.04 7.42
C TRP A 258 -20.77 -21.89 7.61
N ASN A 259 -21.22 -21.88 8.85
CA ASN A 259 -22.62 -21.68 9.23
C ASN A 259 -22.76 -20.40 10.05
N THR A 260 -23.99 -19.83 10.07
CA THR A 260 -24.31 -18.67 10.90
C THR A 260 -23.89 -18.89 12.34
N SER A 261 -23.20 -17.93 12.94
CA SER A 261 -22.69 -18.02 14.30
C SER A 261 -23.78 -18.10 15.34
N GLU A 262 -23.40 -18.51 16.56
CA GLU A 262 -24.21 -18.30 17.74
C GLU A 262 -24.36 -16.79 18.06
N ASP A 263 -25.28 -16.43 18.95
CA ASP A 263 -25.41 -15.10 19.53
C ASP A 263 -25.06 -15.17 21.02
N PRO A 264 -23.94 -14.56 21.43
CA PRO A 264 -22.97 -13.73 20.69
C PRO A 264 -21.95 -14.52 19.86
N ALA A 265 -21.52 -13.95 18.74
CA ALA A 265 -20.56 -14.56 17.82
C ALA A 265 -19.13 -14.58 18.42
N PRO A 266 -18.47 -15.75 18.47
CA PRO A 266 -17.07 -15.84 18.86
C PRO A 266 -16.14 -15.48 17.71
N PHE A 267 -14.95 -14.93 18.02
CA PHE A 267 -13.89 -14.66 17.05
C PHE A 267 -12.92 -15.85 16.99
N THR A 268 -12.75 -16.43 15.82
CA THR A 268 -11.86 -17.57 15.63
C THR A 268 -10.42 -17.08 15.42
N VAL A 269 -9.53 -17.32 16.38
CA VAL A 269 -8.10 -16.96 16.29
C VAL A 269 -7.33 -17.94 15.42
N PHE A 270 -7.62 -19.22 15.56
CA PHE A 270 -7.01 -20.31 14.81
C PHE A 270 -8.08 -21.32 14.40
N ALA A 271 -8.01 -21.78 13.15
CA ALA A 271 -8.86 -22.83 12.63
C ALA A 271 -8.07 -23.84 11.77
N LYS A 272 -8.39 -25.12 11.92
CA LYS A 272 -8.01 -26.14 10.97
C LYS A 272 -9.20 -26.36 10.01
N ILE A 273 -9.13 -25.64 8.88
CA ILE A 273 -10.21 -25.53 7.91
C ILE A 273 -10.23 -26.76 6.99
N ASP A 274 -11.39 -27.37 6.82
CA ASP A 274 -11.65 -28.42 5.84
C ASP A 274 -12.65 -27.87 4.80
N THR A 275 -12.14 -27.50 3.64
CA THR A 275 -12.95 -26.90 2.58
C THR A 275 -13.82 -27.92 1.83
N GLU A 276 -13.43 -29.22 1.82
CA GLU A 276 -14.20 -30.27 1.17
C GLU A 276 -15.46 -30.59 1.97
N LYS A 277 -15.31 -30.69 3.31
CA LYS A 277 -16.43 -30.94 4.21
C LYS A 277 -17.20 -29.67 4.58
N LYS A 278 -16.67 -28.49 4.24
CA LYS A 278 -17.22 -27.19 4.63
C LYS A 278 -17.39 -27.05 6.14
N GLU A 279 -16.36 -27.44 6.89
CA GLU A 279 -16.32 -27.37 8.36
C GLU A 279 -14.90 -27.05 8.86
N ASN A 280 -14.80 -26.66 10.13
CA ASN A 280 -13.50 -26.50 10.81
C ASN A 280 -13.34 -27.70 11.77
N SER A 281 -12.31 -28.53 11.54
CA SER A 281 -12.07 -29.71 12.36
C SER A 281 -11.51 -29.38 13.75
N PHE A 282 -10.97 -28.17 13.94
CA PHE A 282 -10.48 -27.64 15.21
C PHE A 282 -10.48 -26.12 15.17
N GLU A 283 -10.92 -25.47 16.26
CA GLU A 283 -10.95 -24.01 16.39
C GLU A 283 -10.49 -23.57 17.78
N ILE A 284 -9.80 -22.43 17.82
CA ILE A 284 -9.53 -21.66 19.04
C ILE A 284 -10.27 -20.35 18.91
N GLN A 285 -11.22 -20.11 19.81
CA GLN A 285 -12.14 -18.98 19.73
C GLN A 285 -12.06 -18.09 20.97
N ILE A 286 -12.26 -16.78 20.77
CA ILE A 286 -12.47 -15.81 21.84
C ILE A 286 -13.97 -15.50 21.89
N PRO A 287 -14.68 -15.83 22.98
CA PRO A 287 -16.12 -15.58 23.09
C PRO A 287 -16.44 -14.09 22.94
N TYR A 288 -17.62 -13.77 22.38
CA TYR A 288 -18.17 -12.41 22.22
C TYR A 288 -17.40 -11.47 21.27
N MET A 289 -16.16 -11.78 20.93
CA MET A 289 -15.26 -10.84 20.28
C MET A 289 -15.70 -10.52 18.83
N LEU A 290 -16.25 -11.49 18.08
CA LEU A 290 -16.72 -11.23 16.71
C LEU A 290 -17.97 -10.34 16.72
N SER A 291 -18.91 -10.53 17.64
CA SER A 291 -20.04 -9.60 17.80
C SER A 291 -19.57 -8.19 18.17
N LEU A 292 -18.57 -8.07 19.06
CA LEU A 292 -18.00 -6.78 19.43
C LEU A 292 -17.32 -6.09 18.22
N LEU A 293 -16.51 -6.81 17.45
CA LEU A 293 -15.84 -6.27 16.27
C LEU A 293 -16.81 -5.92 15.13
N SER A 294 -17.92 -6.67 15.02
CA SER A 294 -18.89 -6.52 13.95
C SER A 294 -19.91 -5.42 14.19
N TYR A 295 -20.35 -5.25 15.44
CA TYR A 295 -21.52 -4.43 15.78
C TYR A 295 -21.29 -3.43 16.92
N ASP A 296 -20.09 -3.38 17.51
CA ASP A 296 -19.79 -2.64 18.76
C ASP A 296 -20.67 -3.05 19.93
N LYS A 297 -21.13 -4.32 19.96
CA LYS A 297 -22.03 -4.91 20.94
C LYS A 297 -21.59 -6.32 21.29
N PHE A 298 -21.89 -6.75 22.49
CA PHE A 298 -21.66 -8.14 22.94
C PHE A 298 -22.78 -9.08 22.54
N SER A 299 -23.53 -8.77 21.47
CA SER A 299 -24.61 -9.55 20.90
C SER A 299 -24.67 -9.33 19.39
N GLY A 300 -25.23 -10.28 18.69
CA GLY A 300 -25.43 -10.28 17.25
C GLY A 300 -24.75 -11.47 16.58
N GLN A 301 -25.45 -12.06 15.63
CA GLN A 301 -24.97 -13.17 14.81
C GLN A 301 -24.28 -12.65 13.56
N VAL A 302 -23.32 -13.41 13.05
CA VAL A 302 -22.69 -13.19 11.74
C VAL A 302 -23.09 -14.35 10.82
N GLU A 303 -23.61 -14.03 9.64
CA GLU A 303 -24.05 -15.04 8.66
C GLU A 303 -22.87 -15.86 8.15
N GLY A 304 -23.10 -17.17 8.00
CA GLY A 304 -22.11 -18.12 7.50
C GLY A 304 -22.12 -18.27 5.98
N MET A 305 -21.03 -18.78 5.43
CA MET A 305 -20.84 -18.95 3.98
C MET A 305 -21.92 -19.81 3.34
N ASN A 306 -22.38 -20.86 4.01
CA ASN A 306 -23.41 -21.77 3.46
C ASN A 306 -24.76 -21.07 3.26
N GLN A 307 -25.14 -20.14 4.14
CA GLN A 307 -26.35 -19.35 4.02
C GLN A 307 -26.24 -18.30 2.93
N ILE A 308 -25.11 -17.58 2.91
CA ILE A 308 -24.85 -16.52 1.92
C ILE A 308 -24.72 -17.13 0.50
N GLN A 309 -24.13 -18.32 0.36
CA GLN A 309 -24.03 -19.04 -0.91
C GLN A 309 -25.42 -19.27 -1.53
N LYS A 310 -26.38 -19.71 -0.75
CA LYS A 310 -27.77 -19.90 -1.23
C LYS A 310 -28.41 -18.58 -1.67
N GLN A 311 -28.21 -17.50 -0.89
CA GLN A 311 -28.70 -16.17 -1.27
C GLN A 311 -28.08 -15.68 -2.58
N TYR A 312 -26.78 -15.96 -2.80
CA TYR A 312 -26.08 -15.56 -4.02
C TYR A 312 -26.50 -16.43 -5.23
N GLU A 313 -26.76 -17.72 -5.04
CA GLU A 313 -27.33 -18.58 -6.08
C GLU A 313 -28.74 -18.12 -6.52
N GLU A 314 -29.57 -17.71 -5.57
CA GLU A 314 -30.89 -17.14 -5.88
C GLU A 314 -30.78 -15.80 -6.61
N LYS A 315 -29.82 -14.98 -6.26
CA LYS A 315 -29.66 -13.62 -6.81
C LYS A 315 -28.91 -13.57 -8.14
N TYR A 316 -27.85 -14.35 -8.29
CA TYR A 316 -26.91 -14.29 -9.39
C TYR A 316 -26.91 -15.53 -10.28
N GLY A 317 -27.71 -16.54 -9.92
CA GLY A 317 -27.78 -17.82 -10.62
C GLY A 317 -26.86 -18.90 -10.04
N PRO A 318 -26.92 -20.11 -10.60
CA PRO A 318 -26.08 -21.23 -10.15
C PRO A 318 -24.58 -20.92 -10.29
N GLY A 319 -23.80 -21.25 -9.27
CA GLY A 319 -22.34 -21.04 -9.27
C GLY A 319 -21.74 -21.13 -7.89
N ASP A 320 -20.42 -21.23 -7.81
CA ASP A 320 -19.69 -21.17 -6.54
C ASP A 320 -19.22 -19.72 -6.29
N TYR A 321 -19.69 -19.15 -5.19
CA TYR A 321 -19.40 -17.78 -4.78
C TYR A 321 -18.53 -17.72 -3.51
N ILE A 322 -18.07 -18.88 -3.02
CA ILE A 322 -17.21 -18.95 -1.85
C ILE A 322 -15.76 -18.63 -2.25
N PRO A 323 -15.14 -17.58 -1.73
CA PRO A 323 -13.77 -17.27 -2.01
C PRO A 323 -12.81 -18.28 -1.35
N PRO A 324 -11.51 -18.32 -1.71
CA PRO A 324 -10.55 -19.25 -1.12
C PRO A 324 -10.38 -19.04 0.39
N VAL A 325 -11.10 -19.83 1.19
CA VAL A 325 -11.27 -19.65 2.65
C VAL A 325 -9.92 -19.66 3.39
N HIS A 326 -9.01 -20.59 3.08
CA HIS A 326 -7.68 -20.63 3.68
C HIS A 326 -6.91 -19.33 3.49
N THR A 327 -6.89 -18.83 2.26
CA THR A 327 -6.21 -17.57 1.92
C THR A 327 -6.84 -16.41 2.67
N MET A 328 -8.16 -16.34 2.71
CA MET A 328 -8.90 -15.27 3.40
C MET A 328 -8.62 -15.26 4.88
N PHE A 329 -8.76 -16.41 5.54
CA PHE A 329 -8.58 -16.56 6.97
C PHE A 329 -7.16 -16.17 7.42
N TRP A 330 -6.12 -16.75 6.79
CA TRP A 330 -4.74 -16.51 7.21
C TRP A 330 -4.23 -15.12 6.83
N SER A 331 -4.67 -14.58 5.69
CA SER A 331 -4.33 -13.20 5.30
C SER A 331 -4.88 -12.19 6.29
N PHE A 332 -6.13 -12.35 6.73
CA PHE A 332 -6.72 -11.48 7.73
C PHE A 332 -5.97 -11.53 9.06
N ARG A 333 -5.66 -12.75 9.56
CA ARG A 333 -4.90 -12.90 10.82
C ARG A 333 -3.51 -12.30 10.72
N ALA A 334 -2.78 -12.58 9.63
CA ALA A 334 -1.43 -12.03 9.43
C ALA A 334 -1.45 -10.49 9.36
N MET A 335 -2.47 -9.88 8.72
CA MET A 335 -2.64 -8.43 8.65
C MET A 335 -2.87 -7.83 10.05
N VAL A 336 -3.83 -8.37 10.80
CA VAL A 336 -4.15 -7.89 12.16
C VAL A 336 -2.97 -8.06 13.10
N MET A 337 -2.30 -9.22 13.07
CA MET A 337 -1.10 -9.48 13.87
C MET A 337 0.02 -8.49 13.54
N SER A 338 0.30 -8.24 12.24
CA SER A 338 1.32 -7.26 11.83
C SER A 338 1.04 -5.87 12.41
N GLY A 339 -0.20 -5.38 12.29
CA GLY A 339 -0.61 -4.10 12.85
C GLY A 339 -0.50 -4.05 14.38
N THR A 340 -0.91 -5.10 15.07
CA THR A 340 -0.82 -5.21 16.53
C THR A 340 0.64 -5.19 17.00
N PHE A 341 1.52 -5.98 16.38
CA PHE A 341 2.95 -5.96 16.71
C PHE A 341 3.60 -4.61 16.42
N MET A 342 3.24 -3.97 15.31
CA MET A 342 3.70 -2.62 14.98
C MET A 342 3.28 -1.62 16.07
N LEU A 343 2.04 -1.66 16.54
CA LEU A 343 1.56 -0.77 17.60
C LEU A 343 2.34 -0.99 18.91
N LEU A 344 2.51 -2.23 19.35
CA LEU A 344 3.24 -2.56 20.58
C LEU A 344 4.71 -2.14 20.50
N LEU A 345 5.39 -2.47 19.39
CA LEU A 345 6.78 -2.04 19.17
C LEU A 345 6.89 -0.52 19.06
N GLY A 346 5.93 0.13 18.44
CA GLY A 346 5.87 1.58 18.31
C GLY A 346 5.74 2.26 19.68
N MET A 347 4.79 1.84 20.51
CA MET A 347 4.58 2.38 21.86
C MET A 347 5.84 2.20 22.74
N TYR A 348 6.43 1.01 22.72
CA TYR A 348 7.65 0.76 23.48
C TYR A 348 8.83 1.59 22.97
N GLY A 349 9.01 1.72 21.65
CA GLY A 349 10.03 2.57 21.05
C GLY A 349 9.84 4.06 21.35
N TRP A 350 8.60 4.52 21.35
CA TRP A 350 8.29 5.89 21.77
C TRP A 350 8.67 6.12 23.23
N PHE A 351 8.32 5.19 24.13
CA PHE A 351 8.73 5.25 25.53
C PHE A 351 10.25 5.31 25.68
N LEU A 352 11.01 4.40 25.06
CA LEU A 352 12.48 4.37 25.12
C LEU A 352 13.10 5.66 24.54
N SER A 353 12.55 6.15 23.44
CA SER A 353 13.03 7.38 22.80
C SER A 353 12.80 8.63 23.65
N ARG A 354 11.69 8.71 24.41
CA ARG A 354 11.43 9.82 25.34
C ARG A 354 12.39 9.83 26.54
N LYS A 355 12.82 8.66 26.98
CA LYS A 355 13.74 8.48 28.10
C LYS A 355 15.23 8.48 27.69
N ASP A 356 15.52 8.66 26.38
CA ASP A 356 16.85 8.54 25.73
C ASP A 356 17.57 7.20 26.02
N ARG A 357 16.78 6.12 26.21
CA ARG A 357 17.25 4.76 26.56
C ARG A 357 17.39 3.82 25.36
N LEU A 358 17.35 4.32 24.14
CA LEU A 358 17.44 3.47 22.93
C LEU A 358 18.76 2.68 22.89
N THR A 359 19.88 3.31 23.23
CA THR A 359 21.21 2.68 23.21
C THR A 359 21.41 1.68 24.33
N GLU A 360 20.63 1.76 25.41
CA GLU A 360 20.64 0.81 26.52
C GLU A 360 19.89 -0.50 26.20
N ASN A 361 19.13 -0.53 25.10
CA ASN A 361 18.27 -1.65 24.70
C ASN A 361 18.65 -2.22 23.32
N PRO A 362 19.82 -2.87 23.19
CA PRO A 362 20.31 -3.38 21.89
C PRO A 362 19.41 -4.45 21.29
N TRP A 363 18.70 -5.24 22.10
CA TRP A 363 17.74 -6.23 21.63
C TRP A 363 16.55 -5.57 20.92
N TYR A 364 16.05 -4.45 21.45
CA TYR A 364 14.96 -3.71 20.83
C TYR A 364 15.40 -3.10 19.49
N LEU A 365 16.60 -2.51 19.43
CA LEU A 365 17.16 -2.01 18.17
C LEU A 365 17.26 -3.11 17.12
N LYS A 366 17.67 -4.33 17.52
CA LYS A 366 17.71 -5.49 16.62
C LYS A 366 16.32 -5.89 16.11
N ILE A 367 15.32 -5.95 17.01
CA ILE A 367 13.93 -6.24 16.62
C ILE A 367 13.41 -5.19 15.64
N MET A 368 13.68 -3.90 15.88
CA MET A 368 13.23 -2.83 14.98
C MET A 368 13.80 -2.93 13.55
N VAL A 369 15.01 -3.50 13.38
CA VAL A 369 15.54 -3.79 12.03
C VAL A 369 14.66 -4.81 11.31
N TYR A 370 14.24 -5.88 11.98
CA TYR A 370 13.34 -6.88 11.38
C TYR A 370 11.90 -6.36 11.25
N ALA A 371 11.49 -5.46 12.13
CA ALA A 371 10.16 -4.83 12.09
C ALA A 371 9.91 -3.99 10.82
N ILE A 372 10.96 -3.68 10.03
CA ILE A 372 10.80 -3.10 8.68
C ILE A 372 9.87 -3.97 7.82
N ALA A 373 9.91 -5.30 7.97
CA ALA A 373 9.09 -6.21 7.16
C ALA A 373 7.60 -6.19 7.53
N LEU A 374 7.25 -5.83 8.77
CA LEU A 374 5.87 -5.93 9.26
C LEU A 374 4.85 -5.13 8.44
N PRO A 375 5.06 -3.84 8.12
CA PRO A 375 4.11 -3.09 7.30
C PRO A 375 4.01 -3.63 5.88
N PHE A 376 5.10 -4.12 5.28
CA PHE A 376 5.05 -4.73 3.95
C PHE A 376 4.26 -6.04 3.95
N ILE A 377 4.44 -6.87 4.98
CA ILE A 377 3.64 -8.09 5.17
C ILE A 377 2.17 -7.70 5.34
N GLY A 378 1.85 -6.80 6.28
CA GLY A 378 0.48 -6.36 6.55
C GLY A 378 -0.22 -5.81 5.30
N ASN A 379 0.46 -4.96 4.53
CA ASN A 379 -0.05 -4.41 3.29
C ASN A 379 -0.31 -5.49 2.23
N THR A 380 0.65 -6.40 2.03
CA THR A 380 0.54 -7.46 1.01
C THR A 380 -0.62 -8.42 1.33
N VAL A 381 -0.67 -8.94 2.57
CA VAL A 381 -1.74 -9.87 2.94
C VAL A 381 -3.11 -9.17 3.04
N GLY A 382 -3.13 -7.87 3.38
CA GLY A 382 -4.34 -7.05 3.36
C GLY A 382 -4.92 -6.93 1.94
N TRP A 383 -4.08 -6.67 0.94
CA TRP A 383 -4.51 -6.66 -0.47
C TRP A 383 -4.90 -8.04 -0.98
N ILE A 384 -4.15 -9.10 -0.62
CA ILE A 384 -4.55 -10.48 -0.94
C ILE A 384 -5.94 -10.76 -0.40
N MET A 385 -6.23 -10.45 0.87
CA MET A 385 -7.56 -10.57 1.44
C MET A 385 -8.61 -9.77 0.67
N THR A 386 -8.27 -8.53 0.30
CA THR A 386 -9.18 -7.63 -0.41
C THR A 386 -9.59 -8.19 -1.76
N GLU A 387 -8.64 -8.63 -2.57
CA GLU A 387 -8.87 -9.07 -3.94
C GLU A 387 -9.35 -10.53 -4.03
N MET A 388 -8.81 -11.41 -3.21
CA MET A 388 -9.27 -12.80 -3.17
C MET A 388 -10.68 -12.92 -2.57
N GLY A 389 -11.00 -12.06 -1.62
CA GLY A 389 -12.35 -12.03 -1.02
C GLY A 389 -13.43 -11.44 -1.93
N ARG A 390 -13.07 -10.84 -3.06
CA ARG A 390 -14.02 -10.41 -4.09
C ARG A 390 -14.35 -11.52 -5.10
N GLN A 391 -13.53 -12.57 -5.16
CA GLN A 391 -13.77 -13.66 -6.11
C GLN A 391 -15.13 -14.35 -5.85
N PRO A 392 -15.81 -14.80 -6.92
CA PRO A 392 -15.35 -14.91 -8.32
C PRO A 392 -15.47 -13.62 -9.16
N TRP A 393 -15.76 -12.48 -8.57
CA TRP A 393 -16.04 -11.24 -9.28
C TRP A 393 -14.77 -10.40 -9.54
N VAL A 394 -14.66 -9.83 -10.74
CA VAL A 394 -13.74 -8.71 -11.02
C VAL A 394 -14.43 -7.38 -10.74
N VAL A 395 -15.73 -7.25 -11.03
CA VAL A 395 -16.61 -6.17 -10.55
C VAL A 395 -17.77 -6.83 -9.82
N PHE A 396 -17.90 -6.60 -8.54
CA PHE A 396 -18.80 -7.31 -7.67
C PHE A 396 -20.27 -7.29 -8.15
N GLY A 397 -20.84 -8.48 -8.33
CA GLY A 397 -22.21 -8.67 -8.77
C GLY A 397 -22.49 -8.32 -10.25
N VAL A 398 -21.49 -7.88 -11.02
CA VAL A 398 -21.68 -7.38 -12.39
C VAL A 398 -20.86 -8.18 -13.41
N MET A 399 -19.56 -8.41 -13.15
CA MET A 399 -18.68 -9.12 -14.06
C MET A 399 -17.81 -10.12 -13.31
N LYS A 400 -17.82 -11.38 -13.76
CA LYS A 400 -16.93 -12.41 -13.19
C LYS A 400 -15.51 -12.28 -13.72
N THR A 401 -14.54 -12.77 -12.93
CA THR A 401 -13.11 -12.76 -13.32
C THR A 401 -12.83 -13.62 -14.54
N GLU A 402 -13.57 -14.71 -14.72
CA GLU A 402 -13.45 -15.59 -15.89
C GLU A 402 -13.82 -14.89 -17.22
N ASP A 403 -14.77 -13.95 -17.17
CA ASP A 403 -15.24 -13.20 -18.32
C ASP A 403 -14.37 -11.98 -18.66
N ALA A 404 -13.40 -11.67 -17.80
CA ALA A 404 -12.62 -10.43 -17.84
C ALA A 404 -11.33 -10.54 -18.67
N VAL A 405 -10.88 -11.75 -18.95
CA VAL A 405 -9.61 -12.05 -19.64
C VAL A 405 -9.71 -11.72 -21.14
N SER A 406 -8.58 -11.34 -21.71
CA SER A 406 -8.45 -11.08 -23.16
C SER A 406 -8.74 -12.33 -23.97
N PRO A 407 -9.68 -12.31 -24.94
CA PRO A 407 -10.11 -13.51 -25.66
C PRO A 407 -9.06 -14.03 -26.65
N ASN A 408 -8.13 -13.18 -27.07
CA ASN A 408 -7.14 -13.48 -28.12
C ASN A 408 -5.76 -13.80 -27.57
N VAL A 409 -5.63 -14.09 -26.26
CA VAL A 409 -4.34 -14.35 -25.63
C VAL A 409 -4.16 -15.84 -25.36
N SER A 410 -3.10 -16.41 -25.91
CA SER A 410 -2.76 -17.82 -25.72
C SER A 410 -1.99 -18.06 -24.42
N PHE A 411 -2.03 -19.29 -23.93
CA PHE A 411 -1.25 -19.73 -22.77
C PHE A 411 0.25 -19.38 -22.90
N GLY A 412 0.84 -19.61 -24.10
CA GLY A 412 2.26 -19.33 -24.36
C GLY A 412 2.62 -17.85 -24.26
N GLU A 413 1.73 -16.97 -24.74
CA GLU A 413 1.94 -15.51 -24.67
C GLU A 413 1.87 -14.99 -23.23
N VAL A 414 0.90 -15.49 -22.43
CA VAL A 414 0.81 -15.12 -21.01
C VAL A 414 2.02 -15.66 -20.24
N LEU A 415 2.45 -16.89 -20.49
CA LEU A 415 3.63 -17.46 -19.85
C LEU A 415 4.89 -16.67 -20.21
N PHE A 416 5.08 -16.32 -21.47
CA PHE A 416 6.20 -15.50 -21.91
C PHE A 416 6.21 -14.13 -21.22
N SER A 417 5.07 -13.44 -21.17
CA SER A 417 4.95 -12.14 -20.51
C SER A 417 5.15 -12.25 -19.00
N LEU A 418 4.61 -13.27 -18.34
CA LEU A 418 4.82 -13.52 -16.91
C LEU A 418 6.30 -13.71 -16.58
N VAL A 419 7.01 -14.54 -17.33
CA VAL A 419 8.46 -14.78 -17.12
C VAL A 419 9.25 -13.50 -17.38
N SER A 420 8.91 -12.75 -18.44
CA SER A 420 9.59 -11.50 -18.80
C SER A 420 9.42 -10.42 -17.72
N PHE A 421 8.19 -10.17 -17.25
CA PHE A 421 7.93 -9.21 -16.18
C PHE A 421 8.55 -9.63 -14.85
N THR A 422 8.43 -10.92 -14.49
CA THR A 422 9.04 -11.42 -13.25
C THR A 422 10.56 -11.25 -13.27
N SER A 423 11.21 -11.55 -14.40
CA SER A 423 12.66 -11.35 -14.56
C SER A 423 13.04 -9.89 -14.44
N LEU A 424 12.28 -9.00 -15.07
CA LEU A 424 12.49 -7.55 -14.97
C LEU A 424 12.34 -7.06 -13.52
N TYR A 425 11.31 -7.53 -12.80
CA TYR A 425 11.10 -7.15 -11.41
C TYR A 425 12.21 -7.64 -10.48
N LEU A 426 12.73 -8.84 -10.70
CA LEU A 426 13.87 -9.35 -9.93
C LEU A 426 15.12 -8.47 -10.16
N ILE A 427 15.39 -8.05 -11.39
CA ILE A 427 16.51 -7.17 -11.72
C ILE A 427 16.31 -5.79 -11.07
N VAL A 428 15.16 -5.16 -11.28
CA VAL A 428 14.85 -3.82 -10.74
C VAL A 428 14.84 -3.84 -9.21
N GLY A 429 14.24 -4.87 -8.61
CA GLY A 429 14.24 -5.07 -7.15
C GLY A 429 15.65 -5.26 -6.59
N GLY A 430 16.46 -6.08 -7.25
CA GLY A 430 17.87 -6.29 -6.88
C GLY A 430 18.69 -5.01 -6.93
N ILE A 431 18.53 -4.21 -7.99
CA ILE A 431 19.17 -2.89 -8.13
C ILE A 431 18.70 -1.94 -7.01
N THR A 432 17.40 -1.93 -6.73
CA THR A 432 16.83 -1.07 -5.67
C THR A 432 17.40 -1.40 -4.30
N VAL A 433 17.41 -2.69 -3.94
CA VAL A 433 18.00 -3.15 -2.68
C VAL A 433 19.48 -2.82 -2.62
N TYR A 434 20.23 -3.03 -3.70
CA TYR A 434 21.64 -2.65 -3.78
C TYR A 434 21.85 -1.15 -3.53
N LEU A 435 21.05 -0.29 -4.17
CA LEU A 435 21.14 1.16 -3.99
C LEU A 435 20.77 1.59 -2.56
N PHE A 436 19.71 1.02 -1.98
CA PHE A 436 19.34 1.28 -0.59
C PHE A 436 20.46 0.90 0.37
N VAL A 437 20.98 -0.31 0.24
CA VAL A 437 22.11 -0.77 1.08
C VAL A 437 23.34 0.14 0.92
N ARG A 438 23.65 0.56 -0.30
CA ARG A 438 24.76 1.48 -0.61
C ARG A 438 24.58 2.85 0.05
N ILE A 439 23.39 3.45 -0.05
CA ILE A 439 23.04 4.72 0.60
C ILE A 439 23.12 4.56 2.13
N ILE A 440 22.48 3.53 2.67
CA ILE A 440 22.46 3.27 4.10
C ILE A 440 23.86 3.04 4.66
N LYS A 441 24.74 2.33 3.95
CA LYS A 441 26.14 2.12 4.37
C LYS A 441 27.04 3.35 4.19
N GLY A 442 26.57 4.40 3.54
CA GLY A 442 27.34 5.66 3.40
C GLY A 442 28.38 5.68 2.29
N HIS A 443 28.34 4.75 1.34
CA HIS A 443 29.28 4.73 0.19
C HIS A 443 28.95 5.74 -0.92
N ALA A 444 27.74 6.35 -0.87
CA ALA A 444 27.27 7.28 -1.90
C ALA A 444 28.00 8.65 -1.86
N ASN A 445 28.54 9.06 -0.73
CA ASN A 445 29.08 10.43 -0.54
C ASN A 445 30.57 10.64 -0.91
N LYS A 446 31.33 9.60 -1.27
CA LYS A 446 32.76 9.80 -1.56
C LYS A 446 33.07 10.19 -3.01
N LYS A 447 32.20 9.90 -3.98
CA LYS A 447 32.43 10.23 -5.39
C LYS A 447 31.84 11.57 -5.86
N THR A 448 30.71 12.00 -5.27
CA THR A 448 30.00 13.21 -5.74
C THR A 448 30.69 14.53 -5.39
N LYS A 449 31.65 14.57 -4.47
CA LYS A 449 32.40 15.80 -4.18
C LYS A 449 33.53 16.09 -5.18
N LYS A 450 33.94 15.11 -5.99
CA LYS A 450 35.02 15.31 -6.98
C LYS A 450 34.50 15.53 -8.40
N ASP A 451 33.30 15.06 -8.74
CA ASP A 451 32.83 15.08 -10.13
C ASP A 451 31.87 16.24 -10.46
N TYR A 452 31.37 16.98 -9.46
CA TYR A 452 30.51 18.15 -9.69
C TYR A 452 31.28 19.50 -9.75
N GLN A 453 32.61 19.48 -9.66
CA GLN A 453 33.43 20.68 -9.88
C GLN A 453 33.97 20.82 -11.32
N SER A 454 33.59 19.93 -12.23
CA SER A 454 34.01 20.07 -13.63
C SER A 454 32.90 19.54 -14.54
N HIS A 455 32.15 20.41 -15.09
CA HIS A 455 31.43 20.44 -16.37
C HIS A 455 30.04 21.01 -16.20
N ASP A 456 29.96 22.32 -16.02
CA ASP A 456 28.87 23.10 -16.59
C ASP A 456 29.22 23.32 -18.08
N PRO A 457 28.50 22.74 -19.04
CA PRO A 457 28.74 22.94 -20.46
C PRO A 457 28.52 24.39 -20.92
N PHE A 458 28.07 25.28 -20.01
CA PHE A 458 27.79 26.70 -20.28
C PHE A 458 28.75 27.66 -19.55
N ASP A 459 29.67 27.20 -18.71
CA ASP A 459 30.79 28.00 -18.20
C ASP A 459 31.88 28.14 -19.27
N LYS A 460 31.63 29.03 -20.22
CA LYS A 460 32.70 29.59 -21.04
C LYS A 460 33.34 30.71 -20.23
N GLU A 461 34.44 30.43 -19.57
CA GLU A 461 35.37 31.47 -19.16
C GLU A 461 35.87 32.20 -20.41
N GLU A 462 35.48 33.44 -20.56
CA GLU A 462 36.10 34.37 -21.54
C GLU A 462 37.51 34.72 -21.06
N GLU A 463 38.48 33.94 -21.48
CA GLU A 463 39.90 34.35 -21.43
C GLU A 463 40.17 35.38 -22.56
N TYR A 464 39.88 36.64 -22.31
CA TYR A 464 40.46 37.72 -23.12
C TYR A 464 41.83 38.06 -22.56
N VAL A 465 42.86 37.48 -23.18
CA VAL A 465 44.24 37.96 -23.08
C VAL A 465 44.35 39.24 -23.88
N ILE A 466 44.55 40.36 -23.19
CA ILE A 466 45.03 41.61 -23.83
C ILE A 466 46.56 41.62 -23.76
N SER A 467 47.18 41.48 -24.89
CA SER A 467 48.57 41.85 -25.10
C SER A 467 48.68 43.20 -25.77
#